data_ecb0d4e2bd23c80a4e571cad458cc31a
#
_entry.id   ecb0d4e2bd23c80a4e571cad458cc31a
#
_cell.length_a   1.000
_cell.length_b   1.000
_cell.length_c   1.000
_cell.angle_alpha   90.00
_cell.angle_beta   90.00
_cell.angle_gamma   90.00
#
_symmetry.space_group_name_H-M   'P 1'
#
loop_
_entity.id
_entity.type
_entity.pdbx_description
1 polymer ?
#
loop_
_entity_poly.entity_id
_entity_poly.type
_entity_poly.pdbx_seq_one_letter_code
_entity_poly.pdbx_strand_id
1 'polypeptide(L)'
;IAGKLTCDGLAERRKNIEGGNGYPAGTVPNGVLMVTIGVDTQGGGGSVDERVVVTVWGWGRGEEGWHLGHWEIDGDPQQKETLEQLERIAATKWRREDGAEVPLAMGAIDEGGHSTQEIRDWCRKQGGLWVPVRGDGAKGKPLVGRGTPVDINRKNQPVQKKGLLLYRVGYETSVSHLQGRLRNEIPGPGYLHLGEASTDQFLAELFPWKRMPKKGSRGREYHWDCPTGMRDEAGDCTRYAYAALQLVSRRYNRQTMWDQLAAQLATGKAETAAVQRRKGNWLSR
;
A
#
# COMPACT_ATOMS: atom_id res chain seq x y z
N ILE A 1 22.09 6.47 18.86
CA ILE A 1 22.46 6.77 17.44
C ILE A 1 21.64 5.78 16.62
N ALA A 2 20.56 6.21 16.01
CA ALA A 2 19.76 5.33 15.14
C ALA A 2 20.68 4.78 14.06
N GLY A 3 20.81 3.46 13.98
CA GLY A 3 21.65 2.77 13.02
C GLY A 3 21.30 3.16 11.58
N LYS A 4 22.26 3.06 10.67
CA LYS A 4 22.03 3.28 9.25
C LYS A 4 21.05 2.19 8.76
N LEU A 5 19.92 2.59 8.16
CA LEU A 5 19.02 1.64 7.52
C LEU A 5 19.76 0.93 6.38
N THR A 6 19.96 -0.37 6.51
CA THR A 6 20.67 -1.22 5.53
C THR A 6 19.84 -2.44 5.20
N CYS A 7 20.02 -3.02 4.02
CA CYS A 7 19.37 -4.28 3.64
C CYS A 7 19.71 -5.40 4.64
N ASP A 8 20.98 -5.49 5.08
CA ASP A 8 21.41 -6.50 6.06
C ASP A 8 20.67 -6.34 7.40
N GLY A 9 20.52 -5.10 7.89
CA GLY A 9 19.76 -4.82 9.11
C GLY A 9 18.27 -5.16 9.00
N LEU A 10 17.69 -5.00 7.81
CA LEU A 10 16.32 -5.43 7.53
C LEU A 10 16.24 -6.96 7.37
N ALA A 11 17.24 -7.59 6.76
CA ALA A 11 17.31 -9.04 6.62
C ALA A 11 17.36 -9.76 7.98
N GLU A 12 18.02 -9.17 8.97
CA GLU A 12 18.01 -9.74 10.33
C GLU A 12 16.60 -9.79 10.95
N ARG A 13 15.72 -8.82 10.62
CA ARG A 13 14.34 -8.78 11.15
C ARG A 13 13.46 -9.93 10.66
N ARG A 14 13.74 -10.50 9.48
CA ARG A 14 12.97 -11.62 8.93
C ARG A 14 13.34 -12.97 9.55
N LYS A 15 14.47 -13.05 10.28
CA LYS A 15 14.90 -14.28 10.91
C LYS A 15 13.97 -14.62 12.06
N ASN A 16 13.40 -15.81 11.99
CA ASN A 16 12.60 -16.38 13.08
C ASN A 16 13.56 -16.98 14.13
N ILE A 17 14.22 -16.12 14.91
CA ILE A 17 15.02 -16.53 16.05
C ILE A 17 14.06 -16.53 17.25
N GLU A 18 14.25 -17.44 18.21
CA GLU A 18 13.48 -17.48 19.44
C GLU A 18 13.42 -16.10 20.10
N GLY A 19 12.20 -15.52 20.18
CA GLY A 19 12.01 -14.12 20.52
C GLY A 19 12.21 -13.12 19.38
N GLY A 20 12.47 -13.57 18.13
CA GLY A 20 12.61 -12.72 16.93
C GLY A 20 11.28 -12.27 16.34
N ASN A 21 11.37 -11.34 15.39
CA ASN A 21 10.20 -10.70 14.76
C ASN A 21 9.81 -11.38 13.42
N GLY A 22 10.58 -12.39 12.98
CA GLY A 22 10.30 -13.15 11.77
C GLY A 22 9.14 -14.13 11.95
N TYR A 23 8.45 -14.44 10.86
CA TYR A 23 7.36 -15.43 10.78
C TYR A 23 7.42 -16.16 9.43
N PRO A 24 6.92 -17.40 9.35
CA PRO A 24 6.94 -18.19 8.13
C PRO A 24 6.17 -17.53 6.98
N ALA A 25 6.60 -17.79 5.75
CA ALA A 25 5.87 -17.38 4.56
C ALA A 25 4.46 -17.97 4.56
N GLY A 26 3.46 -17.20 4.12
CA GLY A 26 2.06 -17.61 4.12
C GLY A 26 1.35 -17.52 5.49
N THR A 27 2.08 -17.18 6.55
CA THR A 27 1.50 -16.95 7.89
C THR A 27 0.98 -15.53 8.00
N VAL A 28 -0.21 -15.38 8.59
CA VAL A 28 -0.74 -14.08 9.01
C VAL A 28 -0.70 -14.01 10.54
N PRO A 29 0.22 -13.21 11.13
CA PRO A 29 0.33 -13.10 12.58
C PRO A 29 -0.94 -12.59 13.27
N ASN A 30 -1.18 -13.03 14.50
CA ASN A 30 -2.40 -12.72 15.26
C ASN A 30 -2.62 -11.21 15.51
N GLY A 31 -1.58 -10.39 15.42
CA GLY A 31 -1.67 -8.93 15.50
C GLY A 31 -2.38 -8.27 14.32
N VAL A 32 -2.52 -8.97 13.18
CA VAL A 32 -3.14 -8.43 11.97
C VAL A 32 -4.66 -8.35 12.12
N LEU A 33 -5.21 -7.17 11.90
CA LEU A 33 -6.65 -6.87 12.00
C LEU A 33 -7.26 -6.41 10.68
N MET A 34 -6.45 -5.99 9.72
CA MET A 34 -6.87 -5.70 8.35
C MET A 34 -5.72 -5.92 7.38
N VAL A 35 -6.03 -6.16 6.12
CA VAL A 35 -5.08 -6.30 5.03
C VAL A 35 -5.27 -5.19 4.00
N THR A 36 -4.17 -4.63 3.49
CA THR A 36 -4.18 -3.73 2.34
C THR A 36 -3.16 -4.16 1.31
N ILE A 37 -3.40 -3.79 0.06
CA ILE A 37 -2.52 -4.07 -1.08
C ILE A 37 -2.09 -2.75 -1.71
N GLY A 38 -0.80 -2.63 -2.01
CA GLY A 38 -0.27 -1.59 -2.87
C GLY A 38 0.25 -2.19 -4.16
N VAL A 39 -0.02 -1.53 -5.26
CA VAL A 39 0.34 -1.99 -6.61
C VAL A 39 1.00 -0.85 -7.37
N ASP A 40 2.15 -1.16 -7.94
CA ASP A 40 2.87 -0.28 -8.84
C ASP A 40 2.86 -0.88 -10.26
N THR A 41 2.66 -0.04 -11.28
CA THR A 41 2.59 -0.46 -12.68
C THR A 41 3.76 0.10 -13.43
N GLN A 42 4.54 -0.77 -14.06
CA GLN A 42 5.75 -0.44 -14.78
C GLN A 42 5.61 -0.70 -16.28
N GLY A 43 6.19 0.19 -17.10
CA GLY A 43 6.14 0.07 -18.54
C GLY A 43 4.80 0.52 -19.13
N GLY A 44 4.45 -0.04 -20.26
CA GLY A 44 3.24 0.24 -21.05
C GLY A 44 3.55 0.66 -22.47
N GLY A 45 2.62 0.38 -23.40
CA GLY A 45 2.76 0.73 -24.80
C GLY A 45 3.77 -0.12 -25.59
N GLY A 46 4.02 -1.38 -25.18
CA GLY A 46 4.94 -2.30 -25.84
C GLY A 46 6.39 -2.20 -25.35
N SER A 47 6.59 -1.72 -24.12
CA SER A 47 7.89 -1.75 -23.44
C SER A 47 8.32 -3.19 -23.15
N VAL A 48 9.62 -3.45 -23.18
CA VAL A 48 10.19 -4.79 -22.87
C VAL A 48 10.02 -5.18 -21.39
N ASP A 49 9.75 -4.21 -20.52
CA ASP A 49 9.72 -4.38 -19.05
C ASP A 49 8.31 -4.14 -18.46
N GLU A 50 7.26 -4.52 -19.20
CA GLU A 50 5.90 -4.40 -18.71
C GLU A 50 5.62 -5.38 -17.58
N ARG A 51 5.30 -4.85 -16.39
CA ARG A 51 4.96 -5.63 -15.21
C ARG A 51 4.09 -4.87 -14.23
N VAL A 52 3.42 -5.64 -13.39
CA VAL A 52 2.66 -5.13 -12.24
C VAL A 52 3.29 -5.70 -10.98
N VAL A 53 3.74 -4.82 -10.10
CA VAL A 53 4.35 -5.19 -8.82
C VAL A 53 3.33 -5.03 -7.71
N VAL A 54 3.23 -6.03 -6.85
CA VAL A 54 2.19 -6.13 -5.82
C VAL A 54 2.83 -6.39 -4.47
N THR A 55 2.49 -5.59 -3.46
CA THR A 55 2.90 -5.85 -2.08
C THR A 55 1.69 -5.84 -1.16
N VAL A 56 1.61 -6.85 -0.29
CA VAL A 56 0.52 -7.03 0.66
C VAL A 56 1.02 -6.82 2.08
N TRP A 57 0.30 -5.97 2.81
CA TRP A 57 0.56 -5.67 4.20
C TRP A 57 -0.65 -5.97 5.09
N GLY A 58 -0.39 -6.65 6.21
CA GLY A 58 -1.31 -6.73 7.33
C GLY A 58 -1.06 -5.58 8.31
N TRP A 59 -2.11 -5.06 8.93
CA TRP A 59 -2.04 -3.94 9.87
C TRP A 59 -2.80 -4.24 11.15
N GLY A 60 -2.25 -3.77 12.26
CA GLY A 60 -2.83 -3.92 13.57
C GLY A 60 -2.76 -2.65 14.42
N ARG A 61 -2.95 -2.81 15.73
CA ARG A 61 -3.00 -1.71 16.69
C ARG A 61 -1.78 -0.79 16.58
N GLY A 62 -2.03 0.51 16.65
CA GLY A 62 -0.96 1.50 16.49
C GLY A 62 -0.34 1.55 15.10
N GLU A 63 -1.05 1.02 14.08
CA GLU A 63 -0.55 0.89 12.71
C GLU A 63 0.73 0.02 12.63
N GLU A 64 0.92 -0.91 13.55
CA GLU A 64 1.92 -1.95 13.43
C GLU A 64 1.67 -2.77 12.17
N GLY A 65 2.70 -3.05 11.38
CA GLY A 65 2.56 -3.64 10.05
C GLY A 65 3.32 -4.95 9.91
N TRP A 66 2.75 -5.89 9.15
CA TRP A 66 3.36 -7.18 8.81
C TRP A 66 3.36 -7.37 7.30
N HIS A 67 4.54 -7.61 6.72
CA HIS A 67 4.67 -7.91 5.30
C HIS A 67 4.17 -9.31 5.01
N LEU A 68 3.10 -9.45 4.23
CA LEU A 68 2.46 -10.74 3.97
C LEU A 68 2.85 -11.37 2.63
N GLY A 69 3.38 -10.59 1.70
CA GLY A 69 3.85 -11.10 0.42
C GLY A 69 4.13 -10.01 -0.61
N HIS A 70 4.92 -10.41 -1.62
CA HIS A 70 5.33 -9.57 -2.72
C HIS A 70 5.40 -10.40 -4.00
N TRP A 71 4.85 -9.87 -5.10
CA TRP A 71 4.78 -10.55 -6.40
C TRP A 71 5.10 -9.58 -7.52
N GLU A 72 5.76 -10.09 -8.53
CA GLU A 72 5.86 -9.47 -9.85
C GLU A 72 4.97 -10.25 -10.82
N ILE A 73 4.11 -9.57 -11.52
CA ILE A 73 3.23 -10.12 -12.56
C ILE A 73 3.74 -9.56 -13.89
N ASP A 74 4.30 -10.44 -14.72
CA ASP A 74 4.72 -10.05 -16.07
C ASP A 74 3.51 -9.73 -16.93
N GLY A 75 3.59 -8.65 -17.70
CA GLY A 75 2.58 -8.23 -18.65
C GLY A 75 2.03 -6.82 -18.43
N ASP A 76 1.43 -6.30 -19.50
CA ASP A 76 0.82 -4.98 -19.53
C ASP A 76 -0.44 -4.96 -18.65
N PRO A 77 -0.61 -3.98 -17.74
CA PRO A 77 -1.87 -3.77 -17.02
C PRO A 77 -3.08 -3.46 -17.91
N GLN A 78 -2.88 -3.16 -19.21
CA GLN A 78 -3.97 -3.10 -20.21
C GLN A 78 -4.54 -4.47 -20.53
N GLN A 79 -3.76 -5.52 -20.33
CA GLN A 79 -4.20 -6.90 -20.60
C GLN A 79 -5.05 -7.43 -19.45
N LYS A 80 -6.16 -8.06 -19.83
CA LYS A 80 -7.11 -8.63 -18.89
C LYS A 80 -6.46 -9.71 -18.02
N GLU A 81 -5.60 -10.51 -18.60
CA GLU A 81 -4.89 -11.62 -17.96
C GLU A 81 -3.98 -11.15 -16.82
N THR A 82 -3.34 -9.99 -16.98
CA THR A 82 -2.50 -9.35 -15.95
C THR A 82 -3.36 -8.92 -14.75
N LEU A 83 -4.49 -8.25 -15.03
CA LEU A 83 -5.41 -7.82 -13.96
C LEU A 83 -6.13 -9.00 -13.29
N GLU A 84 -6.41 -10.10 -14.00
CA GLU A 84 -6.95 -11.33 -13.41
C GLU A 84 -5.96 -11.99 -12.43
N GLN A 85 -4.66 -11.92 -12.69
CA GLN A 85 -3.64 -12.39 -11.74
C GLN A 85 -3.65 -11.53 -10.46
N LEU A 86 -3.77 -10.22 -10.59
CA LEU A 86 -3.93 -9.32 -9.45
C LEU A 86 -5.20 -9.64 -8.65
N GLU A 87 -6.32 -9.95 -9.32
CA GLU A 87 -7.55 -10.37 -8.67
C GLU A 87 -7.39 -11.67 -7.87
N ARG A 88 -6.60 -12.63 -8.36
CA ARG A 88 -6.29 -13.87 -7.62
C ARG A 88 -5.52 -13.59 -6.34
N ILE A 89 -4.53 -12.70 -6.38
CA ILE A 89 -3.80 -12.26 -5.18
C ILE A 89 -4.77 -11.58 -4.20
N ALA A 90 -5.62 -10.68 -4.70
CA ALA A 90 -6.60 -9.97 -3.89
C ALA A 90 -7.67 -10.91 -3.26
N ALA A 91 -7.99 -12.01 -3.93
CA ALA A 91 -8.92 -13.03 -3.46
C ALA A 91 -8.32 -14.00 -2.44
N THR A 92 -7.02 -13.89 -2.14
CA THR A 92 -6.35 -14.72 -1.15
C THR A 92 -7.04 -14.59 0.20
N LYS A 93 -7.30 -15.73 0.82
CA LYS A 93 -7.85 -15.79 2.18
C LYS A 93 -6.72 -15.64 3.20
N TRP A 94 -6.61 -14.44 3.73
CA TRP A 94 -5.60 -14.09 4.73
C TRP A 94 -6.03 -14.64 6.09
N ARG A 95 -5.61 -15.88 6.39
CA ARG A 95 -6.01 -16.55 7.63
C ARG A 95 -4.91 -16.41 8.69
N ARG A 96 -5.28 -15.87 9.84
CA ARG A 96 -4.42 -15.75 11.02
C ARG A 96 -4.12 -17.12 11.63
N GLU A 97 -3.09 -17.15 12.46
CA GLU A 97 -2.70 -18.36 13.23
C GLU A 97 -3.83 -18.88 14.10
N ASP A 98 -4.68 -18.02 14.65
CA ASP A 98 -5.88 -18.38 15.43
C ASP A 98 -7.08 -18.82 14.58
N GLY A 99 -6.91 -18.90 13.25
CA GLY A 99 -7.91 -19.34 12.30
C GLY A 99 -8.86 -18.25 11.79
N ALA A 100 -8.82 -17.02 12.35
CA ALA A 100 -9.65 -15.92 11.86
C ALA A 100 -9.24 -15.48 10.45
N GLU A 101 -10.21 -15.30 9.55
CA GLU A 101 -9.98 -14.80 8.20
C GLU A 101 -10.02 -13.27 8.20
N VAL A 102 -8.89 -12.64 7.83
CA VAL A 102 -8.77 -11.19 7.74
C VAL A 102 -9.08 -10.75 6.32
N PRO A 103 -10.13 -9.94 6.10
CA PRO A 103 -10.49 -9.51 4.75
C PRO A 103 -9.50 -8.49 4.20
N LEU A 104 -9.34 -8.47 2.87
CA LEU A 104 -8.75 -7.34 2.17
C LEU A 104 -9.66 -6.11 2.38
N ALA A 105 -9.13 -5.10 3.06
CA ALA A 105 -9.86 -3.88 3.35
C ALA A 105 -9.83 -2.89 2.17
N MET A 106 -8.70 -2.78 1.48
CA MET A 106 -8.53 -1.93 0.29
C MET A 106 -7.25 -2.27 -0.46
N GLY A 107 -7.30 -2.17 -1.80
CA GLY A 107 -6.14 -2.08 -2.67
C GLY A 107 -5.98 -0.67 -3.23
N ALA A 108 -4.73 -0.21 -3.36
CA ALA A 108 -4.37 1.02 -4.04
C ALA A 108 -3.42 0.70 -5.20
N ILE A 109 -3.82 1.05 -6.42
CA ILE A 109 -3.06 0.78 -7.64
C ILE A 109 -2.63 2.08 -8.30
N ASP A 110 -1.33 2.18 -8.63
CA ASP A 110 -0.84 3.33 -9.39
C ASP A 110 -1.45 3.35 -10.79
N GLU A 111 -2.03 4.49 -11.17
CA GLU A 111 -2.55 4.73 -12.51
C GLU A 111 -1.57 5.52 -13.38
N GLY A 112 -0.30 5.60 -12.96
CA GLY A 112 0.74 6.28 -13.73
C GLY A 112 0.97 5.64 -15.10
N GLY A 113 1.48 6.42 -16.05
CA GLY A 113 1.85 5.90 -17.35
C GLY A 113 0.70 5.72 -18.36
N HIS A 114 0.82 4.71 -19.24
CA HIS A 114 -0.03 4.54 -20.42
C HIS A 114 -1.37 3.84 -20.13
N SER A 115 -1.48 3.09 -19.03
CA SER A 115 -2.63 2.22 -18.72
C SER A 115 -3.69 2.88 -17.83
N THR A 116 -3.70 4.21 -17.77
CA THR A 116 -4.56 4.98 -16.83
C THR A 116 -6.05 4.67 -16.98
N GLN A 117 -6.55 4.55 -18.20
CA GLN A 117 -7.99 4.35 -18.44
C GLN A 117 -8.42 2.94 -18.06
N GLU A 118 -7.64 1.93 -18.42
CA GLU A 118 -7.88 0.52 -18.13
C GLU A 118 -7.89 0.26 -16.63
N ILE A 119 -6.93 0.82 -15.89
CA ILE A 119 -6.86 0.74 -14.43
C ILE A 119 -8.11 1.39 -13.81
N ARG A 120 -8.54 2.56 -14.31
CA ARG A 120 -9.75 3.23 -13.81
C ARG A 120 -11.00 2.39 -14.08
N ASP A 121 -11.13 1.81 -15.28
CA ASP A 121 -12.26 0.97 -15.65
C ASP A 121 -12.29 -0.30 -14.80
N TRP A 122 -11.14 -0.89 -14.55
CA TRP A 122 -11.02 -2.03 -13.65
C TRP A 122 -11.40 -1.67 -12.21
N CYS A 123 -10.86 -0.57 -11.65
CA CYS A 123 -11.20 -0.11 -10.30
C CYS A 123 -12.71 0.15 -10.13
N ARG A 124 -13.41 0.66 -11.15
CA ARG A 124 -14.88 0.85 -11.11
C ARG A 124 -15.61 -0.47 -10.90
N LYS A 125 -15.18 -1.53 -11.59
CA LYS A 125 -15.78 -2.87 -11.50
C LYS A 125 -15.57 -3.50 -10.11
N GLN A 126 -14.52 -3.11 -9.39
CA GLN A 126 -14.18 -3.66 -8.07
C GLN A 126 -15.03 -3.10 -6.90
N GLY A 127 -16.06 -2.31 -7.17
CA GLY A 127 -17.06 -1.88 -6.17
C GLY A 127 -16.52 -1.05 -5.01
N GLY A 128 -15.35 -0.42 -5.17
CA GLY A 128 -14.70 0.43 -4.17
C GLY A 128 -13.75 -0.31 -3.23
N LEU A 129 -13.46 -1.58 -3.52
CA LEU A 129 -12.36 -2.31 -2.90
C LEU A 129 -11.00 -1.79 -3.39
N TRP A 130 -10.93 -1.31 -4.63
CA TRP A 130 -9.74 -0.77 -5.25
C TRP A 130 -9.89 0.71 -5.56
N VAL A 131 -8.81 1.46 -5.36
CA VAL A 131 -8.73 2.87 -5.68
C VAL A 131 -7.49 3.15 -6.53
N PRO A 132 -7.62 3.96 -7.60
CA PRO A 132 -6.45 4.45 -8.30
C PRO A 132 -5.71 5.47 -7.43
N VAL A 133 -4.39 5.38 -7.44
CA VAL A 133 -3.50 6.34 -6.81
C VAL A 133 -2.51 6.89 -7.84
N ARG A 134 -1.87 8.01 -7.51
CA ARG A 134 -0.76 8.57 -8.30
C ARG A 134 0.21 9.28 -7.37
N GLY A 135 1.51 9.05 -7.55
CA GLY A 135 2.55 9.79 -6.87
C GLY A 135 2.44 11.30 -7.13
N ASP A 136 2.69 12.12 -6.12
CA ASP A 136 2.75 13.59 -6.22
C ASP A 136 4.09 14.07 -5.67
N GLY A 137 5.01 14.43 -6.59
CA GLY A 137 6.36 14.91 -6.27
C GLY A 137 6.41 16.37 -5.78
N ALA A 138 5.28 17.08 -5.74
CA ALA A 138 5.27 18.46 -5.27
C ALA A 138 5.53 18.50 -3.75
N LYS A 139 6.33 19.51 -3.32
CA LYS A 139 6.73 19.68 -1.93
C LYS A 139 5.52 19.98 -1.03
N GLY A 140 5.56 19.44 0.20
CA GLY A 140 4.55 19.70 1.22
C GLY A 140 3.22 18.99 1.00
N LYS A 141 3.16 18.02 0.09
CA LYS A 141 1.96 17.20 -0.11
C LYS A 141 1.72 16.27 1.08
N PRO A 142 0.44 16.10 1.49
CA PRO A 142 0.10 15.13 2.52
C PRO A 142 0.43 13.72 2.05
N LEU A 143 0.59 12.78 2.99
CA LEU A 143 0.84 11.37 2.69
C LEU A 143 -0.21 10.84 1.71
N VAL A 144 -1.49 11.07 1.98
CA VAL A 144 -2.56 10.83 1.01
C VAL A 144 -3.54 12.00 0.99
N GLY A 145 -3.74 12.55 -0.20
CA GLY A 145 -4.60 13.71 -0.46
C GLY A 145 -6.09 13.43 -0.33
N ARG A 146 -6.89 14.43 -0.70
CA ARG A 146 -8.33 14.25 -0.91
C ARG A 146 -8.57 13.53 -2.24
N GLY A 147 -9.63 12.74 -2.31
CA GLY A 147 -10.04 12.12 -3.56
C GLY A 147 -10.49 13.16 -4.58
N THR A 148 -9.99 13.03 -5.80
CA THR A 148 -10.38 13.86 -6.95
C THR A 148 -11.21 13.01 -7.90
N PRO A 149 -12.43 13.43 -8.31
CA PRO A 149 -13.21 12.71 -9.30
C PRO A 149 -12.43 12.59 -10.62
N VAL A 150 -12.40 11.38 -11.19
CA VAL A 150 -11.76 11.14 -12.51
C VAL A 150 -12.77 11.15 -13.63
N ASP A 151 -14.06 10.96 -13.33
CA ASP A 151 -15.16 11.05 -14.30
C ASP A 151 -15.67 12.49 -14.30
N ILE A 152 -15.08 13.33 -15.14
CA ILE A 152 -15.43 14.74 -15.30
C ILE A 152 -16.00 15.01 -16.69
N ASN A 153 -16.96 15.93 -16.76
CA ASN A 153 -17.48 16.42 -18.03
C ASN A 153 -16.55 17.52 -18.62
N ARG A 154 -16.90 18.03 -19.81
CA ARG A 154 -16.15 19.13 -20.48
C ARG A 154 -16.04 20.42 -19.65
N LYS A 155 -16.86 20.58 -18.61
CA LYS A 155 -16.82 21.73 -17.66
C LYS A 155 -16.07 21.38 -16.37
N ASN A 156 -15.26 20.31 -16.34
CA ASN A 156 -14.55 19.81 -15.17
C ASN A 156 -15.46 19.48 -13.96
N GLN A 157 -16.72 19.17 -14.21
CA GLN A 157 -17.66 18.76 -13.16
C GLN A 157 -17.78 17.23 -13.12
N PRO A 158 -17.90 16.61 -11.95
CA PRO A 158 -18.11 15.16 -11.84
C PRO A 158 -19.37 14.73 -12.59
N VAL A 159 -19.23 13.73 -13.47
CA VAL A 159 -20.36 13.15 -14.23
C VAL A 159 -21.27 12.33 -13.32
N GLN A 160 -20.69 11.77 -12.23
CA GLN A 160 -21.45 10.99 -11.24
C GLN A 160 -21.10 11.46 -9.82
N LYS A 161 -22.13 11.68 -8.98
CA LYS A 161 -21.95 12.07 -7.56
C LYS A 161 -21.11 11.07 -6.75
N LYS A 162 -21.06 9.82 -7.16
CA LYS A 162 -20.35 8.71 -6.50
C LYS A 162 -19.37 8.00 -7.44
N GLY A 163 -18.76 8.76 -8.36
CA GLY A 163 -17.78 8.25 -9.30
C GLY A 163 -16.48 7.79 -8.66
N LEU A 164 -15.59 7.25 -9.48
CA LEU A 164 -14.25 6.85 -9.06
C LEU A 164 -13.45 8.08 -8.62
N LEU A 165 -12.72 7.94 -7.52
CA LEU A 165 -11.84 8.97 -6.98
C LEU A 165 -10.39 8.54 -7.12
N LEU A 166 -9.58 9.41 -7.71
CA LEU A 166 -8.12 9.31 -7.70
C LEU A 166 -7.57 9.94 -6.43
N TYR A 167 -6.62 9.28 -5.78
CA TYR A 167 -5.91 9.81 -4.62
C TYR A 167 -4.45 10.05 -4.94
N ARG A 168 -3.96 11.25 -4.61
CA ARG A 168 -2.53 11.58 -4.75
C ARG A 168 -1.78 11.20 -3.49
N VAL A 169 -0.66 10.50 -3.66
CA VAL A 169 0.24 10.09 -2.59
C VAL A 169 1.49 10.98 -2.63
N GLY A 170 1.66 11.81 -1.59
CA GLY A 170 2.79 12.74 -1.51
C GLY A 170 4.11 11.99 -1.42
N TYR A 171 4.98 12.12 -2.42
CA TYR A 171 6.23 11.39 -2.53
C TYR A 171 7.15 11.62 -1.33
N GLU A 172 7.56 12.87 -1.10
CA GLU A 172 8.46 13.23 0.00
C GLU A 172 7.94 12.79 1.38
N THR A 173 6.65 12.98 1.61
CA THR A 173 6.01 12.65 2.90
C THR A 173 5.92 11.16 3.11
N SER A 174 5.52 10.40 2.09
CA SER A 174 5.34 8.94 2.21
C SER A 174 6.68 8.21 2.30
N VAL A 175 7.71 8.63 1.55
CA VAL A 175 9.07 8.06 1.68
C VAL A 175 9.67 8.37 3.05
N SER A 176 9.54 9.62 3.53
CA SER A 176 10.00 9.96 4.89
C SER A 176 9.28 9.17 5.97
N HIS A 177 7.98 8.94 5.80
CA HIS A 177 7.18 8.14 6.73
C HIS A 177 7.63 6.68 6.73
N LEU A 178 7.81 6.07 5.56
CA LEU A 178 8.33 4.69 5.43
C LEU A 178 9.70 4.57 6.09
N GLN A 179 10.61 5.53 5.85
CA GLN A 179 11.92 5.53 6.52
C GLN A 179 11.78 5.54 8.05
N GLY A 180 10.93 6.40 8.58
CA GLY A 180 10.71 6.49 10.04
C GLY A 180 10.26 5.15 10.63
N ARG A 181 9.33 4.47 9.94
CA ARG A 181 8.81 3.16 10.36
C ARG A 181 9.87 2.05 10.27
N LEU A 182 10.66 2.03 9.20
CA LEU A 182 11.75 1.07 9.02
C LEU A 182 12.90 1.29 10.02
N ARG A 183 13.06 2.50 10.54
CA ARG A 183 14.03 2.81 11.60
C ARG A 183 13.55 2.46 13.00
N ASN A 184 12.27 2.18 13.17
CA ASN A 184 11.75 1.73 14.44
C ASN A 184 12.34 0.33 14.73
N GLU A 185 13.04 0.17 15.84
CA GLU A 185 13.73 -1.07 16.22
C GLU A 185 12.93 -1.90 17.23
N ILE A 186 11.88 -1.31 17.81
CA ILE A 186 11.09 -1.94 18.87
C ILE A 186 9.72 -2.30 18.30
N PRO A 187 9.32 -3.60 18.34
CA PRO A 187 7.97 -4.03 17.97
C PRO A 187 6.89 -3.24 18.72
N GLY A 188 5.80 -2.97 18.05
CA GLY A 188 4.68 -2.19 18.56
C GLY A 188 4.24 -1.09 17.62
N PRO A 189 3.67 0.02 18.11
CA PRO A 189 3.12 1.07 17.27
C PRO A 189 4.09 1.57 16.21
N GLY A 190 3.68 1.48 14.95
CA GLY A 190 4.47 1.93 13.81
C GLY A 190 5.61 1.01 13.37
N TYR A 191 5.88 -0.08 14.03
CA TYR A 191 6.89 -1.04 13.62
C TYR A 191 6.45 -1.81 12.36
N LEU A 192 7.41 -2.16 11.49
CA LEU A 192 7.19 -3.00 10.32
C LEU A 192 7.91 -4.34 10.50
N HIS A 193 7.12 -5.39 10.69
CA HIS A 193 7.61 -6.76 10.76
C HIS A 193 7.88 -7.30 9.36
N LEU A 194 8.97 -8.04 9.24
CA LEU A 194 9.41 -8.70 8.02
C LEU A 194 9.49 -10.21 8.29
N GLY A 195 8.71 -10.99 7.55
CA GLY A 195 8.74 -12.45 7.62
C GLY A 195 9.55 -13.06 6.47
N GLU A 196 9.53 -14.39 6.35
CA GLU A 196 10.25 -15.13 5.30
C GLU A 196 9.81 -14.72 3.87
N ALA A 197 8.58 -14.23 3.69
CA ALA A 197 8.12 -13.68 2.42
C ALA A 197 8.87 -12.41 1.97
N SER A 198 9.64 -11.76 2.87
CA SER A 198 10.47 -10.59 2.57
C SER A 198 11.80 -11.05 1.97
N THR A 199 11.81 -11.37 0.68
CA THR A 199 13.01 -11.83 -0.04
C THR A 199 14.12 -10.79 -0.05
N ASP A 200 15.36 -11.17 -0.41
CA ASP A 200 16.46 -10.21 -0.54
C ASP A 200 16.17 -9.15 -1.60
N GLN A 201 15.53 -9.54 -2.71
CA GLN A 201 15.09 -8.59 -3.74
C GLN A 201 14.09 -7.59 -3.17
N PHE A 202 13.03 -8.06 -2.49
CA PHE A 202 12.07 -7.18 -1.84
C PHE A 202 12.74 -6.20 -0.88
N LEU A 203 13.69 -6.66 -0.05
CA LEU A 203 14.41 -5.79 0.89
C LEU A 203 15.28 -4.76 0.19
N ALA A 204 15.92 -5.11 -0.93
CA ALA A 204 16.74 -4.18 -1.72
C ALA A 204 15.87 -3.06 -2.33
N GLU A 205 14.67 -3.39 -2.77
CA GLU A 205 13.71 -2.46 -3.38
C GLU A 205 12.82 -1.73 -2.36
N LEU A 206 12.78 -2.18 -1.10
CA LEU A 206 11.89 -1.61 -0.08
C LEU A 206 12.28 -0.18 0.31
N PHE A 207 13.57 0.13 0.38
CA PHE A 207 14.05 1.46 0.73
C PHE A 207 15.39 1.81 0.07
N PRO A 208 15.46 1.95 -1.27
CA PRO A 208 16.69 2.34 -1.97
C PRO A 208 16.96 3.86 -1.90
N TRP A 209 15.97 4.68 -1.54
CA TRP A 209 16.03 6.14 -1.60
C TRP A 209 17.13 6.74 -0.72
N LYS A 210 17.75 7.80 -1.25
CA LYS A 210 18.76 8.60 -0.56
C LYS A 210 18.30 10.05 -0.47
N ARG A 211 18.68 10.73 0.62
CA ARG A 211 18.46 12.16 0.74
C ARG A 211 19.53 12.91 -0.02
N MET A 212 19.14 13.54 -1.11
CA MET A 212 20.02 14.32 -1.97
C MET A 212 19.82 15.81 -1.75
N PRO A 213 20.92 16.60 -1.72
CA PRO A 213 20.81 18.05 -1.63
C PRO A 213 20.31 18.62 -2.95
N LYS A 214 19.37 19.57 -2.88
CA LYS A 214 18.89 20.35 -4.01
C LYS A 214 19.04 21.84 -3.72
N LYS A 215 19.45 22.62 -4.71
CA LYS A 215 19.50 24.06 -4.58
C LYS A 215 18.06 24.58 -4.58
N GLY A 216 17.59 25.10 -3.46
CA GLY A 216 16.27 25.72 -3.32
C GLY A 216 16.34 27.23 -3.39
N SER A 217 15.20 27.89 -3.46
CA SER A 217 15.08 29.37 -3.50
C SER A 217 15.58 30.05 -2.24
N ARG A 218 15.63 29.33 -1.11
CA ARG A 218 16.06 29.84 0.22
C ARG A 218 17.27 29.14 0.78
N GLY A 219 18.10 28.50 -0.07
CA GLY A 219 19.30 27.78 0.34
C GLY A 219 19.28 26.30 -0.02
N ARG A 220 20.07 25.49 0.71
CA ARG A 220 20.16 24.04 0.46
C ARG A 220 18.92 23.35 1.02
N GLU A 221 18.16 22.69 0.15
CA GLU A 221 17.04 21.81 0.48
C GLU A 221 17.45 20.35 0.25
N TYR A 222 16.68 19.42 0.82
CA TYR A 222 16.89 17.99 0.60
C TYR A 222 15.61 17.37 0.05
N HIS A 223 15.75 16.42 -0.86
CA HIS A 223 14.68 15.61 -1.41
C HIS A 223 15.10 14.14 -1.40
N TRP A 224 14.11 13.28 -1.48
CA TRP A 224 14.34 11.85 -1.69
C TRP A 224 14.57 11.59 -3.18
N ASP A 225 15.53 10.73 -3.48
CA ASP A 225 15.85 10.31 -4.83
C ASP A 225 16.22 8.84 -4.84
N CYS A 226 15.69 8.08 -5.81
CA CYS A 226 16.09 6.71 -6.05
C CYS A 226 17.33 6.74 -6.94
N PRO A 227 18.47 6.16 -6.53
CA PRO A 227 19.67 6.15 -7.35
C PRO A 227 19.43 5.45 -8.68
N THR A 228 20.00 6.01 -9.75
CA THR A 228 19.89 5.44 -11.11
C THR A 228 20.31 3.97 -11.13
N GLY A 229 19.49 3.12 -11.74
CA GLY A 229 19.70 1.68 -11.84
C GLY A 229 19.26 0.88 -10.61
N MET A 230 18.74 1.53 -9.57
CA MET A 230 18.07 0.84 -8.46
C MET A 230 16.55 0.82 -8.71
N ARG A 231 15.93 -0.25 -8.28
CA ARG A 231 14.47 -0.42 -8.30
C ARG A 231 13.90 0.02 -6.95
N ASP A 232 12.72 0.60 -6.95
CA ASP A 232 11.99 1.06 -5.74
C ASP A 232 10.52 0.63 -5.71
N GLU A 233 10.13 -0.28 -6.59
CA GLU A 233 8.74 -0.71 -6.74
C GLU A 233 8.18 -1.35 -5.46
N ALA A 234 8.96 -2.15 -4.72
CA ALA A 234 8.52 -2.70 -3.43
C ALA A 234 8.23 -1.60 -2.40
N GLY A 235 9.05 -0.56 -2.40
CA GLY A 235 8.85 0.63 -1.57
C GLY A 235 7.62 1.42 -1.99
N ASP A 236 7.42 1.63 -3.29
CA ASP A 236 6.26 2.33 -3.84
C ASP A 236 4.97 1.57 -3.53
N CYS A 237 4.93 0.26 -3.77
CA CYS A 237 3.81 -0.59 -3.36
C CYS A 237 3.55 -0.51 -1.85
N THR A 238 4.59 -0.50 -1.01
CA THR A 238 4.45 -0.37 0.45
C THR A 238 3.83 0.99 0.82
N ARG A 239 4.23 2.08 0.19
CA ARG A 239 3.65 3.42 0.37
C ARG A 239 2.18 3.46 -0.06
N TYR A 240 1.83 2.79 -1.16
CA TYR A 240 0.45 2.70 -1.65
C TYR A 240 -0.42 1.82 -0.74
N ALA A 241 0.10 0.69 -0.24
CA ALA A 241 -0.59 -0.12 0.76
C ALA A 241 -0.86 0.66 2.05
N TYR A 242 0.11 1.48 2.48
CA TYR A 242 -0.08 2.38 3.62
C TYR A 242 -1.09 3.51 3.32
N ALA A 243 -1.08 4.06 2.11
CA ALA A 243 -2.11 5.02 1.69
C ALA A 243 -3.51 4.40 1.73
N ALA A 244 -3.67 3.14 1.31
CA ALA A 244 -4.93 2.39 1.43
C ALA A 244 -5.36 2.25 2.90
N LEU A 245 -4.44 1.91 3.82
CA LEU A 245 -4.71 1.91 5.27
C LEU A 245 -5.26 3.26 5.74
N GLN A 246 -4.62 4.37 5.36
CA GLN A 246 -5.06 5.71 5.75
C GLN A 246 -6.45 6.05 5.18
N LEU A 247 -6.76 5.61 3.97
CA LEU A 247 -8.08 5.80 3.36
C LEU A 247 -9.17 4.97 4.07
N VAL A 248 -8.88 3.73 4.43
CA VAL A 248 -9.79 2.90 5.24
C VAL A 248 -10.00 3.52 6.61
N SER A 249 -8.94 3.98 7.27
CA SER A 249 -8.99 4.57 8.61
C SER A 249 -9.90 5.80 8.69
N ARG A 250 -10.06 6.56 7.59
CA ARG A 250 -11.00 7.70 7.52
C ARG A 250 -12.48 7.31 7.70
N ARG A 251 -12.81 6.01 7.59
CA ARG A 251 -14.18 5.48 7.74
C ARG A 251 -14.50 5.11 9.19
N TYR A 252 -13.53 5.18 10.08
CA TYR A 252 -13.64 4.78 11.47
C TYR A 252 -13.35 5.96 12.41
N ASN A 253 -13.84 5.85 13.63
CA ASN A 253 -13.31 6.66 14.72
C ASN A 253 -11.89 6.17 15.06
N ARG A 254 -10.90 7.05 15.00
CA ARG A 254 -9.49 6.70 15.21
C ARG A 254 -9.21 6.02 16.55
N GLN A 255 -9.96 6.36 17.60
CA GLN A 255 -9.75 5.80 18.93
C GLN A 255 -10.26 4.37 19.05
N THR A 256 -11.32 4.01 18.32
CA THR A 256 -11.99 2.72 18.47
C THR A 256 -11.85 1.79 17.26
N MET A 257 -11.19 2.24 16.19
CA MET A 257 -11.07 1.48 14.94
C MET A 257 -10.52 0.08 15.17
N TRP A 258 -9.43 -0.04 15.87
CA TRP A 258 -8.76 -1.32 16.09
C TRP A 258 -9.58 -2.26 16.97
N ASP A 259 -10.30 -1.73 17.96
CA ASP A 259 -11.21 -2.53 18.80
C ASP A 259 -12.42 -3.02 18.01
N GLN A 260 -12.96 -2.18 17.13
CA GLN A 260 -14.05 -2.56 16.23
C GLN A 260 -13.62 -3.66 15.25
N LEU A 261 -12.44 -3.53 14.65
CA LEU A 261 -11.90 -4.54 13.73
C LEU A 261 -11.64 -5.87 14.45
N ALA A 262 -11.05 -5.83 15.64
CA ALA A 262 -10.82 -7.03 16.45
C ALA A 262 -12.14 -7.71 16.81
N ALA A 263 -13.16 -6.96 17.21
CA ALA A 263 -14.48 -7.50 17.53
C ALA A 263 -15.17 -8.11 16.30
N GLN A 264 -15.04 -7.49 15.12
CA GLN A 264 -15.58 -8.01 13.87
C GLN A 264 -14.93 -9.35 13.49
N LEU A 265 -13.62 -9.47 13.63
CA LEU A 265 -12.90 -10.73 13.38
C LEU A 265 -13.33 -11.83 14.36
N ALA A 266 -13.43 -11.52 15.66
CA ALA A 266 -13.84 -12.48 16.68
C ALA A 266 -15.27 -13.02 16.45
N THR A 267 -16.15 -12.25 15.83
CA THR A 267 -17.54 -12.65 15.53
C THR A 267 -17.70 -13.25 14.12
N GLY A 268 -16.64 -13.39 13.34
CA GLY A 268 -16.72 -13.81 11.93
C GLY A 268 -17.48 -12.83 11.02
N LYS A 269 -17.71 -11.60 11.47
CA LYS A 269 -18.45 -10.55 10.74
C LYS A 269 -17.53 -9.53 10.05
N ALA A 270 -16.26 -9.86 9.87
CA ALA A 270 -15.33 -9.01 9.16
C ALA A 270 -15.77 -8.84 7.68
N GLU A 271 -15.93 -7.60 7.26
CA GLU A 271 -16.46 -7.25 5.94
C GLU A 271 -15.39 -6.51 5.11
N THR A 272 -15.37 -6.79 3.80
CA THR A 272 -14.55 -6.02 2.86
C THR A 272 -15.11 -4.60 2.66
N ALA A 273 -14.27 -3.68 2.22
CA ALA A 273 -14.68 -2.31 1.90
C ALA A 273 -15.82 -2.25 0.86
N ALA A 274 -15.90 -3.23 -0.04
CA ALA A 274 -16.96 -3.34 -1.04
C ALA A 274 -18.33 -3.63 -0.40
N VAL A 275 -18.37 -4.49 0.62
CA VAL A 275 -19.60 -4.83 1.34
C VAL A 275 -20.07 -3.65 2.19
N GLN A 276 -19.14 -2.96 2.87
CA GLN A 276 -19.45 -1.76 3.66
C GLN A 276 -20.03 -0.63 2.79
N ARG A 277 -19.54 -0.47 1.55
CA ARG A 277 -20.03 0.55 0.61
C ARG A 277 -21.47 0.27 0.14
N ARG A 278 -21.88 -1.00 0.06
CA ARG A 278 -23.27 -1.39 -0.27
C ARG A 278 -24.24 -1.11 0.87
N LYS A 279 -23.80 -1.21 2.12
CA LYS A 279 -24.65 -1.04 3.32
C LYS A 279 -24.73 0.41 3.81
N GLY A 280 -23.77 1.27 3.47
CA GLY A 280 -23.67 2.64 3.96
C GLY A 280 -23.73 3.72 2.88
N ASN A 281 -24.51 4.78 3.12
CA ASN A 281 -24.52 6.01 2.31
C ASN A 281 -23.30 6.89 2.66
N TRP A 282 -22.08 6.39 2.51
CA TRP A 282 -20.84 6.95 3.04
C TRP A 282 -20.31 8.23 2.37
N LEU A 283 -21.04 8.75 1.35
CA LEU A 283 -20.59 9.94 0.58
C LEU A 283 -21.39 11.20 0.89
N SER A 284 -22.17 11.22 1.98
CA SER A 284 -23.00 12.37 2.39
C SER A 284 -22.49 13.09 3.65
N ARG A 285 -21.18 13.01 3.95
CA ARG A 285 -20.58 13.87 4.98
C ARG A 285 -19.27 14.46 4.53
#